data_c089e1b56a6190ba2eb9e66716109845
#
_entry.id   c089e1b56a6190ba2eb9e66716109845
#
_cell.length_a   1.000
_cell.length_b   1.000
_cell.length_c   1.000
_cell.angle_alpha   90.00
_cell.angle_beta   90.00
_cell.angle_gamma   90.00
#
_symmetry.space_group_name_H-M   'P 1'
#
loop_
_entity.id
_entity.type
_entity.pdbx_description
1 polymer ?
#
loop_
_entity_poly.entity_id
_entity_poly.type
_entity_poly.pdbx_seq_one_letter_code
_entity_poly.pdbx_strand_id
1 'polypeptide(L)'
;MKIRVGFGFDVHKLVIGRELWLGGIRLEHEMGLLGHSDADVLIHAICDALLGAANMRDIGYHFPDNSADFKNIDSKILLAKTVKLIAGKGYRVGNVDATVCAERPKLKKFIPEMQEVLARVMEVDVDDVSIKATTTEKLGFTGREEGISAYATVLIEKD
;
A
#
# COMPACT_ATOMS: atom_id res chain seq x y z
N MET A 1 -6.58 -8.84 -25.56
CA MET A 1 -6.02 -8.49 -24.23
C MET A 1 -5.97 -6.97 -24.07
N LYS A 2 -6.50 -6.44 -22.98
CA LYS A 2 -6.48 -5.01 -22.66
C LYS A 2 -5.67 -4.76 -21.40
N ILE A 3 -4.61 -3.96 -21.53
CA ILE A 3 -3.68 -3.63 -20.45
C ILE A 3 -3.94 -2.20 -19.98
N ARG A 4 -3.88 -1.96 -18.66
CA ARG A 4 -3.95 -0.63 -18.05
C ARG A 4 -2.89 -0.49 -16.99
N VAL A 5 -2.37 0.73 -16.85
CA VAL A 5 -1.41 1.12 -15.81
C VAL A 5 -2.10 2.07 -14.84
N GLY A 6 -1.83 1.91 -13.56
CA GLY A 6 -2.24 2.82 -12.51
C GLY A 6 -1.06 3.27 -11.67
N PHE A 7 -1.19 4.46 -11.11
CA PHE A 7 -0.23 5.03 -10.17
C PHE A 7 -0.97 5.42 -8.89
N GLY A 8 -0.39 5.09 -7.74
CA GLY A 8 -0.88 5.46 -6.42
C GLY A 8 0.21 6.09 -5.58
N PHE A 9 -0.22 6.98 -4.73
CA PHE A 9 0.61 7.65 -3.73
C PHE A 9 -0.16 7.74 -2.43
N ASP A 10 0.53 7.50 -1.30
CA ASP A 10 -0.02 7.78 0.02
C ASP A 10 1.08 8.22 0.98
N VAL A 11 0.69 8.91 2.03
CA VAL A 11 1.57 9.42 3.09
C VAL A 11 0.84 9.42 4.43
N HIS A 12 1.51 8.94 5.47
CA HIS A 12 1.00 8.98 6.84
C HIS A 12 2.05 9.54 7.79
N LYS A 13 1.57 10.27 8.79
CA LYS A 13 2.41 10.84 9.85
C LYS A 13 2.87 9.75 10.81
N LEU A 14 4.14 9.78 11.21
CA LEU A 14 4.67 8.97 12.31
C LEU A 14 4.32 9.59 13.67
N VAL A 15 3.80 8.76 14.58
CA VAL A 15 3.45 9.17 15.94
C VAL A 15 3.84 8.09 16.96
N ILE A 16 4.15 8.51 18.17
CA ILE A 16 4.40 7.60 19.30
C ILE A 16 3.08 6.94 19.73
N GLY A 17 3.16 5.70 20.20
CA GLY A 17 2.01 4.99 20.78
C GLY A 17 1.12 4.27 19.78
N ARG A 18 1.55 4.18 18.51
CA ARG A 18 0.90 3.34 17.50
C ARG A 18 1.85 2.26 17.00
N GLU A 19 1.29 1.11 16.65
CA GLU A 19 2.02 0.05 15.94
C GLU A 19 2.34 0.49 14.53
N LEU A 20 3.50 0.08 14.02
CA LEU A 20 3.89 0.31 12.64
C LEU A 20 3.50 -0.89 11.79
N TRP A 21 2.46 -0.71 10.96
CA TRP A 21 2.05 -1.65 9.92
C TRP A 21 2.51 -1.15 8.57
N LEU A 22 3.19 -2.02 7.81
CA LEU A 22 3.71 -1.66 6.51
C LEU A 22 3.83 -2.91 5.62
N GLY A 23 3.23 -2.87 4.44
CA GLY A 23 3.21 -4.01 3.52
C GLY A 23 2.50 -5.24 4.08
N GLY A 24 1.51 -5.04 4.95
CA GLY A 24 0.71 -6.09 5.56
C GLY A 24 1.37 -6.79 6.73
N ILE A 25 2.53 -6.34 7.19
CA ILE A 25 3.25 -6.89 8.34
C ILE A 25 3.46 -5.83 9.42
N ARG A 26 3.55 -6.29 10.67
CA ARG A 26 3.91 -5.43 11.80
C ARG A 26 5.42 -5.36 11.95
N LEU A 27 5.94 -4.15 12.01
CA LEU A 27 7.34 -3.87 12.25
C LEU A 27 7.55 -3.38 13.68
N GLU A 28 8.58 -3.89 14.36
CA GLU A 28 8.99 -3.33 15.64
C GLU A 28 9.65 -1.97 15.42
N HIS A 29 9.01 -0.93 15.95
CA HIS A 29 9.49 0.45 15.89
C HIS A 29 8.84 1.26 17.02
N GLU A 30 9.52 2.30 17.46
CA GLU A 30 9.05 3.20 18.54
C GLU A 30 7.86 4.07 18.13
N MET A 31 7.66 4.28 16.84
CA MET A 31 6.55 5.04 16.26
C MET A 31 5.78 4.18 15.24
N GLY A 32 4.50 4.47 15.08
CA GLY A 32 3.65 3.91 14.04
C GLY A 32 2.98 5.00 13.22
N LEU A 33 2.31 4.60 12.14
CA LEU A 33 1.63 5.53 11.26
C LEU A 33 0.23 5.89 11.79
N LEU A 34 -0.11 7.16 11.69
CA LEU A 34 -1.41 7.70 12.11
C LEU A 34 -2.39 7.67 10.93
N GLY A 35 -3.52 7.02 11.12
CA GLY A 35 -4.62 6.98 10.15
C GLY A 35 -5.87 6.38 10.77
N HIS A 36 -6.97 6.35 10.00
CA HIS A 36 -8.25 5.80 10.41
C HIS A 36 -8.23 4.26 10.51
N SER A 37 -7.50 3.61 9.58
CA SER A 37 -7.20 2.16 9.57
C SER A 37 -5.93 1.86 10.38
N ASP A 38 -5.25 0.75 10.08
CA ASP A 38 -3.89 0.48 10.55
C ASP A 38 -2.83 1.41 9.93
N ALA A 39 -3.24 2.28 8.99
CA ALA A 39 -2.41 3.26 8.29
C ALA A 39 -1.24 2.66 7.49
N ASP A 40 -1.42 1.44 6.95
CA ASP A 40 -0.43 0.83 6.05
C ASP A 40 -0.33 1.60 4.74
N VAL A 41 0.60 2.54 4.71
CA VAL A 41 0.79 3.49 3.60
C VAL A 41 1.13 2.78 2.28
N LEU A 42 1.82 1.64 2.33
CA LEU A 42 2.17 0.87 1.14
C LEU A 42 0.93 0.21 0.53
N ILE A 43 0.11 -0.44 1.35
CA ILE A 43 -1.15 -1.04 0.88
C ILE A 43 -2.08 0.03 0.33
N HIS A 44 -2.19 1.19 0.98
CA HIS A 44 -3.05 2.27 0.51
C HIS A 44 -2.62 2.78 -0.87
N ALA A 45 -1.31 2.97 -1.09
CA ALA A 45 -0.78 3.36 -2.41
C ALA A 45 -1.08 2.30 -3.48
N ILE A 46 -0.97 1.01 -3.16
CA ILE A 46 -1.31 -0.09 -4.08
C ILE A 46 -2.82 -0.09 -4.39
N CYS A 47 -3.68 0.08 -3.40
CA CYS A 47 -5.13 0.17 -3.61
C CYS A 47 -5.49 1.32 -4.56
N ASP A 48 -4.91 2.51 -4.35
CA ASP A 48 -5.14 3.67 -5.22
C ASP A 48 -4.66 3.41 -6.65
N ALA A 49 -3.51 2.78 -6.80
CA ALA A 49 -3.00 2.41 -8.13
C ALA A 49 -3.94 1.45 -8.86
N LEU A 50 -4.45 0.42 -8.18
CA LEU A 50 -5.37 -0.57 -8.75
C LEU A 50 -6.71 0.07 -9.14
N LEU A 51 -7.29 0.88 -8.25
CA LEU A 51 -8.54 1.59 -8.50
C LEU A 51 -8.39 2.59 -9.67
N GLY A 52 -7.29 3.35 -9.67
CA GLY A 52 -6.98 4.30 -10.74
C GLY A 52 -6.85 3.61 -12.11
N ALA A 53 -6.10 2.49 -12.18
CA ALA A 53 -5.96 1.69 -13.39
C ALA A 53 -7.31 1.21 -13.93
N ALA A 54 -8.23 0.81 -13.06
CA ALA A 54 -9.58 0.35 -13.41
C ALA A 54 -10.57 1.50 -13.69
N ASN A 55 -10.15 2.77 -13.58
CA ASN A 55 -11.01 3.94 -13.65
C ASN A 55 -12.16 3.86 -12.62
N MET A 56 -11.78 3.66 -11.35
CA MET A 56 -12.70 3.50 -10.22
C MET A 56 -12.44 4.52 -9.11
N ARG A 57 -11.76 5.63 -9.41
CA ARG A 57 -11.39 6.69 -8.45
C ARG A 57 -10.33 6.20 -7.47
N ASP A 58 -10.51 6.47 -6.20
CA ASP A 58 -9.52 6.30 -5.13
C ASP A 58 -10.07 5.49 -3.93
N ILE A 59 -9.18 5.18 -3.01
CA ILE A 59 -9.49 4.42 -1.79
C ILE A 59 -10.51 5.14 -0.91
N GLY A 60 -10.44 6.46 -0.82
CA GLY A 60 -11.36 7.27 -0.01
C GLY A 60 -12.81 7.25 -0.52
N TYR A 61 -12.99 7.07 -1.82
CA TYR A 61 -14.33 6.91 -2.42
C TYR A 61 -14.98 5.57 -2.03
N HIS A 62 -14.21 4.50 -2.02
CA HIS A 62 -14.72 3.14 -1.73
C HIS A 62 -14.74 2.80 -0.25
N PHE A 63 -13.82 3.37 0.51
CA PHE A 63 -13.61 3.07 1.94
C PHE A 63 -13.44 4.38 2.72
N PRO A 64 -14.52 5.18 2.87
CA PRO A 64 -14.42 6.51 3.48
C PRO A 64 -13.94 6.44 4.94
N ASP A 65 -13.03 7.31 5.30
CA ASP A 65 -12.40 7.41 6.61
C ASP A 65 -13.36 7.89 7.73
N ASN A 66 -14.52 8.40 7.38
CA ASN A 66 -15.57 8.77 8.31
C ASN A 66 -16.55 7.62 8.64
N SER A 67 -16.37 6.45 8.03
CA SER A 67 -17.18 5.27 8.33
C SER A 67 -16.62 4.48 9.50
N ALA A 68 -17.46 4.17 10.48
CA ALA A 68 -17.10 3.32 11.62
C ALA A 68 -16.68 1.89 11.19
N ASP A 69 -17.15 1.42 10.02
CA ASP A 69 -16.85 0.09 9.50
C ASP A 69 -15.37 -0.11 9.15
N PHE A 70 -14.64 0.99 8.90
CA PHE A 70 -13.22 0.94 8.52
C PHE A 70 -12.27 1.44 9.61
N LYS A 71 -12.80 1.77 10.78
CA LYS A 71 -11.96 2.20 11.91
C LYS A 71 -11.08 1.05 12.39
N ASN A 72 -9.76 1.30 12.43
CA ASN A 72 -8.74 0.32 12.80
C ASN A 72 -8.75 -0.96 11.94
N ILE A 73 -9.33 -0.90 10.74
CA ILE A 73 -9.36 -2.05 9.84
C ILE A 73 -7.95 -2.43 9.40
N ASP A 74 -7.70 -3.72 9.29
CA ASP A 74 -6.52 -4.28 8.65
C ASP A 74 -6.53 -3.92 7.15
N SER A 75 -5.53 -3.20 6.67
CA SER A 75 -5.47 -2.76 5.26
C SER A 75 -5.36 -3.91 4.26
N LYS A 76 -4.95 -5.12 4.69
CA LYS A 76 -5.03 -6.32 3.84
C LYS A 76 -6.48 -6.62 3.41
N ILE A 77 -7.45 -6.33 4.27
CA ILE A 77 -8.87 -6.46 3.94
C ILE A 77 -9.27 -5.44 2.87
N LEU A 78 -8.78 -4.20 2.97
CA LEU A 78 -9.01 -3.17 1.96
C LEU A 78 -8.41 -3.58 0.60
N LEU A 79 -7.20 -4.12 0.61
CA LEU A 79 -6.55 -4.62 -0.61
C LEU A 79 -7.33 -5.78 -1.24
N ALA A 80 -7.76 -6.76 -0.45
CA ALA A 80 -8.57 -7.87 -0.95
C ALA A 80 -9.91 -7.39 -1.56
N LYS A 81 -10.56 -6.41 -0.92
CA LYS A 81 -11.78 -5.78 -1.46
C LYS A 81 -11.50 -5.02 -2.76
N THR A 82 -10.38 -4.30 -2.83
CA THR A 82 -9.95 -3.58 -4.05
C THR A 82 -9.73 -4.55 -5.21
N VAL A 83 -9.05 -5.68 -4.97
CA VAL A 83 -8.86 -6.73 -5.98
C VAL A 83 -10.21 -7.26 -6.49
N LYS A 84 -11.17 -7.51 -5.58
CA LYS A 84 -12.54 -7.93 -5.96
C LYS A 84 -13.27 -6.87 -6.78
N LEU A 85 -13.09 -5.58 -6.46
CA LEU A 85 -13.71 -4.48 -7.23
C LEU A 85 -13.20 -4.45 -8.68
N ILE A 86 -11.89 -4.56 -8.89
CA ILE A 86 -11.32 -4.58 -10.25
C ILE A 86 -11.69 -5.86 -10.99
N ALA A 87 -11.75 -7.01 -10.30
CA ALA A 87 -12.23 -8.28 -10.86
C ALA A 87 -13.68 -8.19 -11.33
N GLY A 88 -14.54 -7.45 -10.63
CA GLY A 88 -15.90 -7.15 -11.05
C GLY A 88 -16.01 -6.41 -12.39
N LYS A 89 -14.93 -5.72 -12.82
CA LYS A 89 -14.78 -5.12 -14.15
C LYS A 89 -14.05 -6.02 -15.16
N GLY A 90 -13.75 -7.26 -14.78
CA GLY A 90 -13.06 -8.24 -15.60
C GLY A 90 -11.53 -8.05 -15.63
N TYR A 91 -10.95 -7.23 -14.75
CA TYR A 91 -9.51 -7.06 -14.65
C TYR A 91 -8.91 -8.00 -13.60
N ARG A 92 -7.67 -8.43 -13.86
CA ARG A 92 -6.80 -9.08 -12.87
C ARG A 92 -5.53 -8.25 -12.69
N VAL A 93 -4.89 -8.41 -11.57
CA VAL A 93 -3.57 -7.82 -11.31
C VAL A 93 -2.54 -8.53 -12.18
N GLY A 94 -1.75 -7.78 -12.92
CA GLY A 94 -0.61 -8.30 -13.67
C GLY A 94 0.67 -8.23 -12.85
N ASN A 95 1.04 -7.02 -12.41
CA ASN A 95 2.16 -6.83 -11.49
C ASN A 95 2.04 -5.53 -10.71
N VAL A 96 2.84 -5.44 -9.64
CA VAL A 96 3.00 -4.25 -8.81
C VAL A 96 4.48 -3.90 -8.70
N ASP A 97 4.82 -2.63 -8.88
CA ASP A 97 6.12 -2.06 -8.53
C ASP A 97 5.92 -0.90 -7.56
N ALA A 98 6.42 -1.02 -6.35
CA ALA A 98 6.22 -0.04 -5.29
C ALA A 98 7.53 0.43 -4.67
N THR A 99 7.52 1.66 -4.16
CA THR A 99 8.66 2.26 -3.46
C THR A 99 8.16 2.88 -2.16
N VAL A 100 8.81 2.54 -1.06
CA VAL A 100 8.57 3.14 0.25
C VAL A 100 9.71 4.10 0.58
N CYS A 101 9.37 5.33 0.94
CA CYS A 101 10.32 6.36 1.39
C CYS A 101 10.25 6.47 2.91
N ALA A 102 11.30 6.02 3.60
CA ALA A 102 11.40 6.05 5.05
C ALA A 102 12.86 6.15 5.49
N GLU A 103 13.16 7.00 6.48
CA GLU A 103 14.50 7.03 7.08
C GLU A 103 14.72 5.83 8.01
N ARG A 104 13.73 5.57 8.86
CA ARG A 104 13.68 4.44 9.80
C ARG A 104 12.27 3.83 9.89
N PRO A 105 12.15 2.53 10.21
CA PRO A 105 13.23 1.53 10.31
C PRO A 105 13.82 1.17 8.94
N LYS A 106 14.96 0.47 8.94
CA LYS A 106 15.53 -0.07 7.68
C LYS A 106 14.69 -1.25 7.20
N LEU A 107 14.14 -1.16 6.00
CA LEU A 107 13.12 -2.07 5.49
C LEU A 107 13.65 -3.30 4.76
N LYS A 108 14.93 -3.28 4.35
CA LYS A 108 15.53 -4.32 3.49
C LYS A 108 15.22 -5.75 3.91
N LYS A 109 15.35 -6.07 5.21
CA LYS A 109 15.13 -7.43 5.72
C LYS A 109 13.66 -7.86 5.75
N PHE A 110 12.72 -6.91 5.69
CA PHE A 110 11.28 -7.15 5.78
C PHE A 110 10.61 -7.27 4.42
N ILE A 111 11.27 -6.79 3.35
CA ILE A 111 10.71 -6.77 2.00
C ILE A 111 10.26 -8.15 1.52
N PRO A 112 11.02 -9.25 1.69
CA PRO A 112 10.55 -10.57 1.26
C PRO A 112 9.22 -10.99 1.91
N GLU A 113 9.06 -10.77 3.21
CA GLU A 113 7.83 -11.08 3.92
C GLU A 113 6.65 -10.21 3.44
N MET A 114 6.89 -8.91 3.20
CA MET A 114 5.87 -8.02 2.61
C MET A 114 5.42 -8.51 1.23
N GLN A 115 6.36 -8.93 0.38
CA GLN A 115 6.06 -9.46 -0.96
C GLN A 115 5.18 -10.71 -0.87
N GLU A 116 5.50 -11.67 -0.02
CA GLU A 116 4.71 -12.88 0.20
C GLU A 116 3.30 -12.57 0.68
N VAL A 117 3.16 -11.66 1.64
CA VAL A 117 1.84 -11.26 2.18
C VAL A 117 1.00 -10.59 1.11
N LEU A 118 1.57 -9.61 0.40
CA LEU A 118 0.84 -8.85 -0.63
C LEU A 118 0.48 -9.73 -1.82
N ALA A 119 1.38 -10.58 -2.28
CA ALA A 119 1.13 -11.52 -3.38
C ALA A 119 -0.04 -12.47 -3.04
N ARG A 120 -0.07 -13.00 -1.82
CA ARG A 120 -1.16 -13.85 -1.34
C ARG A 120 -2.50 -13.11 -1.32
N VAL A 121 -2.52 -11.87 -0.83
CA VAL A 121 -3.75 -11.07 -0.76
C VAL A 121 -4.26 -10.70 -2.15
N MET A 122 -3.36 -10.43 -3.09
CA MET A 122 -3.71 -10.08 -4.48
C MET A 122 -3.91 -11.30 -5.39
N GLU A 123 -3.61 -12.51 -4.89
CA GLU A 123 -3.72 -13.76 -5.65
C GLU A 123 -2.83 -13.79 -6.91
N VAL A 124 -1.59 -13.27 -6.76
CA VAL A 124 -0.56 -13.25 -7.81
C VAL A 124 0.69 -14.00 -7.35
N ASP A 125 1.64 -14.24 -8.28
CA ASP A 125 2.95 -14.78 -7.93
C ASP A 125 3.78 -13.74 -7.14
N VAL A 126 4.66 -14.22 -6.27
CA VAL A 126 5.58 -13.33 -5.52
C VAL A 126 6.47 -12.53 -6.47
N ASP A 127 6.86 -13.09 -7.60
CA ASP A 127 7.66 -12.40 -8.62
C ASP A 127 6.92 -11.24 -9.30
N ASP A 128 5.59 -11.19 -9.20
CA ASP A 128 4.77 -10.08 -9.71
C ASP A 128 4.69 -8.89 -8.72
N VAL A 129 5.30 -9.01 -7.54
CA VAL A 129 5.28 -7.95 -6.51
C VAL A 129 6.69 -7.45 -6.24
N SER A 130 7.04 -6.30 -6.79
CA SER A 130 8.31 -5.62 -6.52
C SER A 130 8.13 -4.55 -5.45
N ILE A 131 8.98 -4.57 -4.42
CA ILE A 131 9.03 -3.55 -3.36
C ILE A 131 10.47 -3.06 -3.20
N LYS A 132 10.64 -1.75 -3.28
CA LYS A 132 11.90 -1.04 -3.04
C LYS A 132 11.74 -0.11 -1.87
N ALA A 133 12.79 0.14 -1.13
CA ALA A 133 12.83 1.12 -0.06
C ALA A 133 13.98 2.08 -0.27
N THR A 134 13.74 3.35 0.03
CA THR A 134 14.75 4.41 -0.03
C THR A 134 14.59 5.38 1.13
N THR A 135 15.66 6.07 1.46
CA THR A 135 15.61 7.28 2.30
C THR A 135 15.39 8.50 1.41
N THR A 136 15.19 9.66 2.01
CA THR A 136 15.25 10.95 1.30
C THR A 136 16.52 11.75 1.63
N GLU A 137 17.59 11.04 2.03
CA GLU A 137 18.87 11.66 2.38
C GLU A 137 18.73 12.77 3.45
N LYS A 138 17.85 12.51 4.43
CA LYS A 138 17.51 13.46 5.52
C LYS A 138 16.81 14.73 5.06
N LEU A 139 16.29 14.76 3.84
CA LEU A 139 15.54 15.89 3.29
C LEU A 139 14.04 15.74 3.51
N GLY A 140 13.38 16.87 3.74
CA GLY A 140 11.94 16.96 3.87
C GLY A 140 11.37 16.24 5.10
N PHE A 141 10.05 16.02 5.09
CA PHE A 141 9.35 15.41 6.20
C PHE A 141 9.75 13.93 6.43
N THR A 142 10.04 13.20 5.37
CA THR A 142 10.57 11.83 5.48
C THR A 142 11.94 11.84 6.13
N GLY A 143 12.81 12.76 5.69
CA GLY A 143 14.16 12.89 6.22
C GLY A 143 14.21 13.33 7.69
N ARG A 144 13.18 14.06 8.15
CA ARG A 144 13.00 14.43 9.57
C ARG A 144 12.21 13.38 10.36
N GLU A 145 11.89 12.24 9.76
CA GLU A 145 11.13 11.16 10.41
C GLU A 145 9.73 11.59 10.90
N GLU A 146 9.12 12.54 10.21
CA GLU A 146 7.76 13.02 10.51
C GLU A 146 6.69 12.14 9.89
N GLY A 147 7.03 11.35 8.87
CA GLY A 147 6.12 10.48 8.14
C GLY A 147 6.83 9.51 7.21
N ILE A 148 6.04 8.58 6.68
CA ILE A 148 6.44 7.63 5.64
C ILE A 148 5.54 7.85 4.44
N SER A 149 6.10 7.86 3.24
CA SER A 149 5.35 7.88 1.99
C SER A 149 5.60 6.62 1.16
N ALA A 150 4.62 6.26 0.35
CA ALA A 150 4.72 5.15 -0.57
C ALA A 150 4.17 5.53 -1.94
N TYR A 151 4.77 4.96 -2.95
CA TYR A 151 4.40 5.08 -4.36
C TYR A 151 4.19 3.68 -4.92
N ALA A 152 3.17 3.48 -5.71
CA ALA A 152 2.92 2.22 -6.38
C ALA A 152 2.56 2.45 -7.84
N THR A 153 3.12 1.64 -8.71
CA THR A 153 2.68 1.50 -10.10
C THR A 153 2.19 0.07 -10.29
N VAL A 154 1.03 -0.07 -10.91
CA VAL A 154 0.45 -1.38 -11.17
C VAL A 154 0.11 -1.54 -12.65
N LEU A 155 0.18 -2.77 -13.10
CA LEU A 155 -0.39 -3.18 -14.37
C LEU A 155 -1.56 -4.10 -14.09
N ILE A 156 -2.71 -3.80 -14.68
CA ILE A 156 -3.88 -4.68 -14.67
C ILE A 156 -4.24 -5.06 -16.09
N GLU A 157 -4.79 -6.25 -16.25
CA GLU A 157 -5.12 -6.77 -17.58
C GLU A 157 -6.46 -7.49 -17.60
N LYS A 158 -7.08 -7.53 -18.76
CA LYS A 158 -8.24 -8.38 -19.05
C LYS A 158 -8.22 -8.86 -20.49
N ASP A 159 -8.86 -9.95 -20.76
CA ASP A 159 -9.01 -10.55 -22.08
C ASP A 159 -9.83 -9.68 -23.03
#